data_544b0e1079e411fb82620dd5e37c8191
#
_entry.id   544b0e1079e411fb82620dd5e37c8191
#
_cell.length_a   1.000
_cell.length_b   1.000
_cell.length_c   1.000
_cell.angle_alpha   90.00
_cell.angle_beta   90.00
_cell.angle_gamma   90.00
#
_symmetry.space_group_name_H-M   'P 1'
#
loop_
_entity.id
_entity.type
_entity.pdbx_description
1 polymer ?
#
loop_
_entity_poly.entity_id
_entity_poly.type
_entity_poly.pdbx_seq_one_letter_code
_entity_poly.pdbx_strand_id
1 'polypeptide(L)'
;MVSGFTDDLPIQKGNLHFRDNWELSAQRALTVTRELIDEGMPAEVVFAAAFGAQQPVVPNQDNQSRSQNRRVEMAPVPKATEF
;
A
#
# COMPACT_ATOMS: atom_id res chain seq x y z
N MET A 1 -1.17 5.06 -9.70
CA MET A 1 -1.34 5.01 -8.24
C MET A 1 -0.69 3.76 -7.68
N VAL A 2 0.10 3.93 -6.67
CA VAL A 2 0.72 2.81 -5.94
C VAL A 2 -0.03 2.65 -4.62
N SER A 3 -0.68 1.52 -4.43
CA SER A 3 -1.55 1.29 -3.29
C SER A 3 -0.97 0.21 -2.38
N GLY A 4 -0.82 0.53 -1.09
CA GLY A 4 -0.33 -0.41 -0.10
C GLY A 4 -1.46 -1.01 0.72
N PHE A 5 -1.34 -2.30 1.00
CA PHE A 5 -2.34 -3.07 1.74
C PHE A 5 -1.66 -3.94 2.79
N THR A 6 -2.37 -4.20 3.86
CA THR A 6 -1.91 -5.12 4.91
C THR A 6 -2.96 -6.21 5.14
N ASP A 7 -2.59 -7.22 5.94
CA ASP A 7 -3.56 -8.14 6.50
C ASP A 7 -4.26 -7.50 7.71
N ASP A 8 -5.09 -8.27 8.42
CA ASP A 8 -5.88 -7.79 9.55
C ASP A 8 -5.17 -7.89 10.89
N LEU A 9 -3.95 -8.45 10.94
CA LEU A 9 -3.24 -8.56 12.21
C LEU A 9 -2.76 -7.17 12.66
N PRO A 10 -3.05 -6.78 13.90
CA PRO A 10 -2.64 -5.46 14.37
C PRO A 10 -1.14 -5.38 14.55
N ILE A 11 -0.60 -4.18 14.38
CA ILE A 11 0.78 -3.89 14.72
C ILE A 11 0.92 -3.97 16.24
N GLN A 12 1.96 -4.66 16.72
CA GLN A 12 2.18 -4.82 18.14
C GLN A 12 2.54 -3.50 18.81
N LYS A 13 2.04 -3.31 20.02
CA LYS A 13 2.41 -2.16 20.84
C LYS A 13 3.92 -2.16 21.06
N GLY A 14 4.53 -0.98 21.00
CA GLY A 14 5.98 -0.86 21.16
C GLY A 14 6.76 -1.01 19.85
N ASN A 15 6.10 -1.28 18.74
CA ASN A 15 6.77 -1.25 17.45
C ASN A 15 7.32 0.16 17.20
N LEU A 16 8.63 0.26 16.92
CA LEU A 16 9.30 1.55 16.75
C LEU A 16 9.12 2.13 15.35
N HIS A 17 8.65 1.33 14.39
CA HIS A 17 8.57 1.74 12.99
C HIS A 17 7.16 2.11 12.56
N PHE A 18 6.15 1.39 13.06
CA PHE A 18 4.78 1.57 12.62
C PHE A 18 3.84 1.59 13.81
N ARG A 19 2.93 2.55 13.81
CA ARG A 19 1.90 2.66 14.82
C ARG A 19 0.73 1.72 14.53
N ASP A 20 0.39 1.55 13.25
CA ASP A 20 -0.77 0.78 12.81
C ASP A 20 -0.60 0.33 11.37
N ASN A 21 -1.59 -0.38 10.87
CA ASN A 21 -1.58 -0.88 9.49
C ASN A 21 -1.68 0.25 8.46
N TRP A 22 -2.23 1.39 8.83
CA TRP A 22 -2.23 2.55 7.93
C TRP A 22 -0.82 3.01 7.64
N GLU A 23 0.00 3.17 8.68
CA GLU A 23 1.41 3.57 8.51
C GLU A 23 2.20 2.52 7.75
N LEU A 24 1.99 1.25 8.06
CA LEU A 24 2.69 0.17 7.38
C LEU A 24 2.35 0.14 5.88
N SER A 25 1.08 0.24 5.54
CA SER A 25 0.65 0.24 4.13
C SER A 25 1.16 1.47 3.40
N ALA A 26 1.18 2.63 4.06
CA ALA A 26 1.73 3.85 3.49
C ALA A 26 3.23 3.68 3.19
N GLN A 27 3.99 3.11 4.11
CA GLN A 27 5.43 2.90 3.92
C GLN A 27 5.71 1.96 2.77
N ARG A 28 4.94 0.89 2.66
CA ARG A 28 5.09 -0.05 1.54
C ARG A 28 4.82 0.62 0.19
N ALA A 29 3.76 1.41 0.11
CA ALA A 29 3.44 2.14 -1.11
C ALA A 29 4.53 3.17 -1.44
N LEU A 30 5.05 3.86 -0.43
CA LEU A 30 6.12 4.85 -0.63
C LEU A 30 7.41 4.20 -1.11
N THR A 31 7.78 3.04 -0.58
CA THR A 31 8.98 2.34 -1.01
C THR A 31 8.91 2.01 -2.49
N VAL A 32 7.78 1.47 -2.95
CA VAL A 32 7.61 1.16 -4.38
C VAL A 32 7.56 2.43 -5.22
N THR A 33 6.89 3.47 -4.74
CA THR A 33 6.84 4.76 -5.43
C THR A 33 8.23 5.32 -5.67
N ARG A 34 9.08 5.30 -4.64
CA ARG A 34 10.47 5.80 -4.76
C ARG A 34 11.29 4.97 -5.73
N GLU A 35 11.11 3.66 -5.74
CA GLU A 35 11.79 2.79 -6.71
C GLU A 35 11.38 3.11 -8.14
N LEU A 36 10.10 3.35 -8.39
CA LEU A 36 9.61 3.71 -9.73
C LEU A 36 10.22 5.02 -10.20
N ILE A 37 10.32 6.01 -9.31
CA ILE A 37 10.93 7.30 -9.63
C ILE A 37 12.43 7.12 -9.93
N ASP A 38 13.11 6.33 -9.12
CA ASP A 38 14.54 6.06 -9.31
C ASP A 38 14.81 5.36 -10.65
N GLU A 39 13.86 4.58 -11.15
CA GLU A 39 14.00 3.89 -12.42
C GLU A 39 13.50 4.72 -13.61
N GLY A 40 13.13 5.95 -13.39
CA GLY A 40 12.86 6.89 -14.47
C GLY A 40 11.42 7.37 -14.59
N MET A 41 10.50 6.90 -13.74
CA MET A 41 9.14 7.42 -13.77
C MET A 41 9.12 8.87 -13.29
N PRO A 42 8.49 9.80 -14.04
CA PRO A 42 8.40 11.18 -13.57
C PRO A 42 7.65 11.28 -12.25
N ALA A 43 8.22 11.99 -11.28
CA ALA A 43 7.64 12.08 -9.94
C ALA A 43 6.24 12.73 -9.95
N GLU A 44 5.98 13.59 -10.90
CA GLU A 44 4.68 14.29 -10.98
C GLU A 44 3.52 13.42 -11.47
N VAL A 45 3.80 12.20 -11.96
CA VAL A 45 2.74 11.30 -12.45
C VAL A 45 2.51 10.11 -11.53
N VAL A 46 3.21 10.02 -10.40
CA VAL A 46 3.08 8.90 -9.48
C VAL A 46 2.65 9.41 -8.11
N PHE A 47 1.77 8.67 -7.46
CA PHE A 47 1.38 8.96 -6.09
C PHE A 47 1.08 7.67 -5.34
N ALA A 48 1.15 7.74 -4.02
CA ALA A 48 0.98 6.60 -3.13
C ALA A 48 -0.34 6.71 -2.36
N ALA A 49 -0.96 5.57 -2.10
CA ALA A 49 -2.16 5.49 -1.30
C ALA A 49 -2.03 4.36 -0.27
N ALA A 50 -2.54 4.60 0.93
CA ALA A 50 -2.53 3.63 2.01
C ALA A 50 -3.95 3.15 2.27
N PHE A 51 -4.17 1.84 2.19
CA PHE A 51 -5.48 1.25 2.45
C PHE A 51 -5.51 0.47 3.77
N GLY A 52 -4.36 0.22 4.41
CA GLY A 52 -4.32 -0.55 5.63
C GLY A 52 -4.89 -1.94 5.42
N ALA A 53 -5.69 -2.41 6.36
CA ALA A 53 -6.35 -3.71 6.31
C ALA A 53 -7.77 -3.64 5.73
N GLN A 54 -8.18 -2.52 5.18
CA GLN A 54 -9.60 -2.24 4.88
C GLN A 54 -10.07 -2.80 3.55
N GLN A 55 -9.17 -3.25 2.68
CA GLN A 55 -9.54 -3.74 1.34
C GLN A 55 -8.89 -5.09 1.06
N PRO A 56 -9.27 -6.15 1.77
CA PRO A 56 -8.69 -7.47 1.52
C PRO A 56 -9.16 -8.02 0.17
N VAL A 57 -8.27 -8.75 -0.52
CA VAL A 57 -8.65 -9.46 -1.76
C VAL A 57 -9.30 -10.80 -1.44
N VAL A 58 -8.99 -11.35 -0.27
CA VAL A 58 -9.58 -12.59 0.25
C VAL A 58 -9.83 -12.42 1.74
N PRO A 59 -10.78 -13.16 2.33
CA PRO A 59 -10.96 -13.11 3.79
C PRO A 59 -9.68 -13.51 4.53
N ASN A 60 -9.37 -12.81 5.62
CA ASN A 60 -8.20 -13.08 6.45
C ASN A 60 -8.49 -14.26 7.39
N GLN A 61 -8.28 -15.47 6.93
CA GLN A 61 -8.61 -16.69 7.69
C GLN A 61 -7.40 -17.43 8.22
N ASP A 62 -6.28 -17.38 7.49
CA ASP A 62 -5.06 -18.08 7.84
C ASP A 62 -3.85 -17.32 7.31
N ASN A 63 -2.65 -17.91 7.50
CA ASN A 63 -1.43 -17.25 7.06
C ASN A 63 -1.35 -17.12 5.55
N GLN A 64 -1.91 -18.08 4.81
CA GLN A 64 -1.89 -18.03 3.36
C GLN A 64 -2.78 -16.91 2.83
N SER A 65 -4.00 -16.78 3.32
CA SER A 65 -4.90 -15.70 2.91
C SER A 65 -4.37 -14.34 3.35
N ARG A 66 -3.82 -14.23 4.56
CA ARG A 66 -3.20 -12.99 5.01
C ARG A 66 -2.02 -12.59 4.14
N SER A 67 -1.23 -13.56 3.69
CA SER A 67 -0.11 -13.30 2.78
C SER A 67 -0.58 -12.67 1.47
N GLN A 68 -1.73 -13.09 0.95
CA GLN A 68 -2.29 -12.51 -0.26
C GLN A 68 -2.76 -11.06 -0.05
N ASN A 69 -3.16 -10.72 1.17
CA ASN A 69 -3.61 -9.37 1.51
C ASN A 69 -2.45 -8.40 1.74
N ARG A 70 -1.27 -8.91 2.12
CA ARG A 70 -0.05 -8.09 2.28
C ARG A 70 0.56 -7.84 0.90
N ARG A 71 0.12 -6.76 0.26
CA ARG A 71 0.50 -6.52 -1.13
C ARG A 71 0.62 -5.04 -1.44
N VAL A 72 1.23 -4.78 -2.58
CA VAL A 72 1.22 -3.46 -3.22
C VAL A 72 0.63 -3.65 -4.61
N GLU A 73 -0.30 -2.79 -4.96
CA GLU A 73 -0.91 -2.78 -6.28
C GLU A 73 -0.53 -1.50 -7.02
N MET A 74 -0.34 -1.62 -8.30
CA MET A 74 -0.07 -0.48 -9.16
C MET A 74 -1.11 -0.44 -10.26
N ALA A 75 -1.74 0.72 -10.43
CA ALA A 75 -2.74 0.88 -11.47
C ALA A 75 -2.66 2.28 -12.04
N PRO A 76 -2.87 2.44 -13.36
CA PRO A 76 -3.01 3.75 -13.92
C PRO A 76 -4.28 4.40 -13.42
N VAL A 77 -4.19 5.71 -13.15
CA VAL A 77 -5.36 6.49 -12.77
C VAL A 77 -5.70 7.37 -13.97
N PRO A 78 -6.93 7.34 -14.47
CA PRO A 78 -7.30 8.19 -15.56
C PRO A 78 -7.08 9.66 -15.23
N LYS A 79 -6.61 10.42 -16.20
CA LYS A 79 -6.46 11.85 -16.04
C LYS A 79 -7.82 12.45 -15.72
N ALA A 80 -7.85 13.31 -14.69
CA ALA A 80 -9.08 13.94 -14.29
C ALA A 80 -9.71 14.69 -15.48
N THR A 81 -11.02 14.52 -15.65
CA THR A 81 -11.75 15.28 -16.64
C THR A 81 -11.75 16.74 -16.24
N GLU A 82 -11.45 17.58 -17.20
CA GLU A 82 -11.51 19.02 -16.95
C GLU A 82 -12.97 19.46 -16.91
N PHE A 83 -13.24 20.30 -15.98
CA PHE A 83 -14.58 20.82 -15.73
C PHE A 83 -14.66 22.30 -16.10
#